data_2736f6a963d21929366cf5681cddbacb
#
_entry.id   2736f6a963d21929366cf5681cddbacb
#
_cell.length_a   1.000
_cell.length_b   1.000
_cell.length_c   1.000
_cell.angle_alpha   90.00
_cell.angle_beta   90.00
_cell.angle_gamma   90.00
#
_symmetry.space_group_name_H-M   'P 1'
#
loop_
_entity.id
_entity.type
_entity.pdbx_description
1 polymer ?
#
loop_
_entity_poly.entity_id
_entity_poly.type
_entity_poly.pdbx_seq_one_letter_code
_entity_poly.pdbx_strand_id
1 'polypeptide(L)' 'MAEEIFAKRLRMSQLFEVYKNMLTEKQKECMSLYFDEDYSLAEIAENLGVTRQAVFDILKRAETQLNRYEEKLGLLKNGF' A
#
# COMPACT_ATOMS: atom_id res chain seq x y z
N MET A 1 -9.98 13.34 13.08
CA MET A 1 -8.53 13.14 12.93
C MET A 1 -8.17 11.65 12.91
N ALA A 2 -8.34 10.98 14.05
CA ALA A 2 -8.04 9.54 14.10
C ALA A 2 -8.92 8.73 13.15
N GLU A 3 -10.19 9.11 13.02
CA GLU A 3 -11.12 8.43 12.11
C GLU A 3 -10.73 8.59 10.66
N GLU A 4 -10.22 9.77 10.29
CA GLU A 4 -9.78 10.02 8.91
C GLU A 4 -8.54 9.20 8.58
N ILE A 5 -7.60 9.09 9.53
CA ILE A 5 -6.39 8.30 9.36
C ILE A 5 -6.76 6.82 9.23
N PHE A 6 -7.66 6.35 10.07
CA PHE A 6 -8.14 4.97 10.02
C PHE A 6 -8.83 4.67 8.69
N ALA A 7 -9.71 5.56 8.24
CA ALA A 7 -10.44 5.38 6.99
C ALA A 7 -9.48 5.34 5.80
N LYS A 8 -8.49 6.22 5.78
CA LYS A 8 -7.50 6.24 4.71
C LYS A 8 -6.68 4.94 4.67
N ARG A 9 -6.25 4.47 5.84
CA ARG A 9 -5.48 3.23 5.94
C ARG A 9 -6.32 2.03 5.50
N LEU A 10 -7.58 1.99 5.92
CA LEU A 10 -8.49 0.92 5.53
C LEU A 10 -8.69 0.92 4.02
N ARG A 11 -8.90 2.08 3.43
CA ARG A 11 -9.09 2.19 1.99
C ARG A 11 -7.86 1.70 1.24
N MET A 12 -6.66 2.08 1.67
CA MET A 12 -5.43 1.62 1.03
C MET A 12 -5.27 0.10 1.14
N SER A 13 -5.61 -0.45 2.29
CA SER A 13 -5.59 -1.89 2.50
C SER A 13 -6.54 -2.61 1.55
N GLN A 14 -7.74 -2.06 1.37
CA GLN A 14 -8.73 -2.63 0.44
C GLN A 14 -8.26 -2.54 -1.00
N LEU A 15 -7.70 -1.40 -1.40
CA LEU A 15 -7.15 -1.23 -2.76
C LEU A 15 -6.00 -2.21 -3.00
N PHE A 16 -5.16 -2.40 -2.00
CA PHE A 16 -4.06 -3.34 -2.10
C PHE A 16 -4.57 -4.76 -2.35
N GLU A 17 -5.56 -5.19 -1.60
CA GLU A 17 -6.12 -6.54 -1.78
C GLU A 17 -6.66 -6.75 -3.19
N VAL A 18 -7.30 -5.73 -3.75
CA VAL A 18 -7.89 -5.83 -5.09
C VAL A 18 -6.83 -5.82 -6.19
N TYR A 19 -5.82 -4.95 -6.05
CA TYR A 19 -4.89 -4.66 -7.16
C TYR A 19 -3.46 -5.13 -6.92
N LYS A 20 -3.16 -5.84 -5.83
CA LYS A 20 -1.79 -6.17 -5.46
C LYS A 20 -1.01 -6.89 -6.55
N ASN A 21 -1.68 -7.71 -7.34
CA ASN A 21 -1.01 -8.48 -8.39
C ASN A 21 -0.60 -7.60 -9.58
N MET A 22 -1.00 -6.35 -9.60
CA MET A 22 -0.62 -5.37 -10.62
C MET A 22 0.55 -4.49 -10.17
N LEU A 23 1.03 -4.69 -8.95
CA LEU A 23 2.18 -3.95 -8.40
C LEU A 23 3.47 -4.72 -8.66
N THR A 24 4.61 -4.00 -8.60
CA THR A 24 5.91 -4.67 -8.65
C THR A 24 6.08 -5.53 -7.40
N GLU A 25 6.98 -6.51 -7.46
CA GLU A 25 7.24 -7.37 -6.31
C GLU A 25 7.69 -6.57 -5.09
N LYS A 26 8.53 -5.55 -5.30
CA LYS A 26 9.01 -4.72 -4.20
C LYS A 26 7.89 -3.88 -3.59
N GLN A 27 7.01 -3.32 -4.42
CA GLN A 27 5.84 -2.58 -3.94
C GLN A 27 4.91 -3.49 -3.16
N LYS A 28 4.65 -4.67 -3.69
CA LYS A 28 3.77 -5.65 -3.07
C LYS A 28 4.33 -6.08 -1.71
N GLU A 29 5.63 -6.36 -1.65
CA GLU A 29 6.27 -6.75 -0.39
C GLU A 29 6.21 -5.64 0.66
N CYS A 30 6.54 -4.40 0.27
CA CYS A 30 6.44 -3.26 1.18
C CYS A 30 5.02 -3.06 1.71
N MET A 31 4.03 -3.10 0.83
CA MET A 31 2.64 -2.90 1.21
C MET A 31 2.16 -4.02 2.13
N SER A 32 2.55 -5.26 1.84
CA SER A 32 2.18 -6.39 2.67
C SER A 32 2.76 -6.27 4.08
N LEU A 33 4.03 -5.92 4.19
CA LEU A 33 4.65 -5.72 5.50
C LEU A 33 3.98 -4.60 6.27
N TYR A 34 3.62 -3.54 5.59
CA TYR A 34 3.01 -2.38 6.22
C TYR A 34 1.56 -2.63 6.65
N PHE A 35 0.74 -3.19 5.76
CA PHE A 35 -0.70 -3.35 6.01
C PHE A 35 -1.07 -4.69 6.63
N ASP A 36 -0.42 -5.77 6.24
CA ASP A 36 -0.76 -7.10 6.73
C ASP A 36 0.01 -7.48 7.99
N GLU A 37 1.30 -7.12 8.04
CA GLU A 37 2.18 -7.47 9.16
C GLU A 37 2.34 -6.33 10.16
N ASP A 38 1.78 -5.18 9.87
CA ASP A 38 1.79 -4.02 10.75
C ASP A 38 3.20 -3.52 11.12
N TYR A 39 4.13 -3.63 10.20
CA TYR A 39 5.50 -3.16 10.40
C TYR A 39 5.56 -1.63 10.30
N SER A 40 6.47 -1.03 11.07
CA SER A 40 6.80 0.39 10.91
C SER A 40 7.71 0.57 9.68
N LEU A 41 7.85 1.82 9.24
CA LEU A 41 8.77 2.12 8.12
C LEU A 41 10.19 1.68 8.43
N ALA A 42 10.64 1.89 9.67
CA ALA A 42 11.98 1.48 10.09
C ALA A 42 12.14 -0.05 10.04
N GLU A 43 11.13 -0.77 10.47
CA GLU A 43 11.15 -2.24 10.45
C GLU A 43 11.18 -2.77 9.02
N ILE A 44 10.40 -2.16 8.13
CA ILE A 44 10.40 -2.55 6.72
C ILE A 44 11.77 -2.27 6.10
N ALA A 45 12.34 -1.07 6.39
CA ALA A 45 13.65 -0.69 5.88
C ALA A 45 14.72 -1.70 6.29
N GLU A 46 14.70 -2.09 7.55
CA GLU A 46 15.64 -3.08 8.06
C GLU A 46 15.45 -4.45 7.40
N ASN A 47 14.18 -4.85 7.25
CA ASN A 47 13.84 -6.13 6.65
C ASN A 47 14.29 -6.21 5.19
N LEU A 48 14.13 -5.13 4.43
CA LEU A 48 14.44 -5.09 3.01
C LEU A 48 15.87 -4.64 2.71
N GLY A 49 16.62 -4.19 3.72
CA GLY A 49 17.97 -3.70 3.51
C GLY A 49 18.04 -2.39 2.77
N VAL A 50 17.08 -1.51 2.98
CA VAL A 50 17.01 -0.19 2.34
C VAL A 50 16.82 0.89 3.40
N THR A 51 16.80 2.16 2.99
CA THR A 51 16.58 3.26 3.93
C THR A 51 15.08 3.46 4.20
N ARG A 52 14.76 4.13 5.31
CA ARG A 52 13.38 4.50 5.62
C ARG A 52 12.78 5.37 4.53
N GLN A 53 13.59 6.29 3.99
CA GLN A 53 13.11 7.17 2.91
C GLN A 53 12.77 6.35 1.66
N ALA A 54 13.56 5.33 1.35
CA ALA A 54 13.27 4.45 0.22
C ALA A 54 11.95 3.71 0.43
N VAL A 55 11.70 3.22 1.65
CA VAL A 55 10.42 2.57 1.97
C VAL A 55 9.26 3.53 1.78
N PHE A 56 9.40 4.75 2.31
CA PHE A 56 8.37 5.77 2.16
C PHE A 56 8.06 6.02 0.68
N ASP A 57 9.10 6.16 -0.14
CA ASP A 57 8.93 6.41 -1.58
C ASP A 57 8.24 5.24 -2.27
N ILE A 58 8.61 4.00 -1.92
CA ILE A 58 7.99 2.81 -2.50
C ILE A 58 6.50 2.77 -2.16
N LEU A 59 6.17 3.01 -0.89
CA LEU A 59 4.76 3.03 -0.45
C LEU A 59 3.97 4.13 -1.14
N LYS A 60 4.56 5.31 -1.28
CA LYS A 60 3.89 6.43 -1.95
C LYS A 60 3.60 6.12 -3.42
N ARG A 61 4.56 5.53 -4.12
CA ARG A 61 4.37 5.15 -5.52
C ARG A 61 3.33 4.06 -5.66
N ALA A 62 3.34 3.09 -4.75
CA ALA A 62 2.35 2.02 -4.75
C ALA A 62 0.95 2.60 -4.51
N GLU A 63 0.83 3.51 -3.55
CA GLU A 63 -0.44 4.19 -3.25
C GLU A 63 -0.97 4.92 -4.48
N THR A 64 -0.10 5.65 -5.18
CA THR A 64 -0.48 6.37 -6.39
C THR A 64 -0.96 5.39 -7.47
N GLN A 65 -0.27 4.28 -7.63
CA GLN A 65 -0.67 3.26 -8.61
C GLN A 65 -2.02 2.63 -8.27
N LEU A 66 -2.23 2.31 -6.99
CA LEU A 66 -3.49 1.71 -6.56
C LEU A 66 -4.67 2.66 -6.83
N ASN A 67 -4.51 3.94 -6.52
CA ASN A 67 -5.55 4.93 -6.80
C ASN A 67 -5.81 5.05 -8.29
N ARG A 68 -4.77 5.00 -9.10
CA ARG A 68 -4.89 5.09 -10.56
C ARG A 68 -5.62 3.88 -11.13
N TYR A 69 -5.33 2.68 -10.64
CA TYR A 69 -6.03 1.48 -11.08
C TYR A 69 -7.51 1.55 -10.71
N GLU A 70 -7.81 1.98 -9.50
CA GLU A 70 -9.21 2.10 -9.07
C GLU A 70 -9.95 3.15 -9.90
N GLU A 71 -9.29 4.26 -10.20
CA GLU A 71 -9.87 5.31 -11.03
C GLU A 71 -10.26 4.78 -12.41
N LYS A 72 -9.43 3.91 -12.98
CA LYS A 72 -9.67 3.35 -14.31
C LYS A 72 -10.59 2.15 -14.30
N LEU A 73 -10.46 1.26 -13.33
CA LEU A 73 -11.14 -0.04 -13.34
C LEU A 73 -12.34 -0.13 -12.40
N GLY A 74 -12.29 0.61 -11.28
CA GLY A 74 -13.40 0.66 -10.34
C GLY A 74 -13.79 -0.66 -9.70
N LEU A 75 -12.88 -1.61 -9.58
CA LEU A 75 -13.20 -2.94 -9.06
C LEU A 75 -13.63 -2.90 -7.60
N LEU A 76 -13.01 -2.06 -6.79
CA LEU A 76 -13.40 -1.92 -5.39
C LEU A 76 -14.75 -1.21 -5.27
N LYS A 77 -14.92 -0.12 -6.02
CA LYS A 77 -16.13 0.69 -6.00
C LYS A 77 -17.36 -0.10 -6.43
N ASN A 78 -17.22 -0.90 -7.50
CA ASN A 78 -18.35 -1.61 -8.11
C ASN A 78 -18.56 -3.02 -7.56
N GLY A 79 -17.62 -3.49 -6.73
CA GLY A 79 -17.65 -4.83 -6.23
C GLY A 79 -17.19 -5.85 -7.28
N PHE A 80 -16.80 -7.03 -6.85
CA PHE A 80 -16.37 -8.07 -7.77
C PHE A 80 -16.50 -9.43 -7.11
#